data_ccc74e41669bdd426bcf9f753ec8871b
#
_entry.id   ccc74e41669bdd426bcf9f753ec8871b
#
_cell.length_a   1.000
_cell.length_b   1.000
_cell.length_c   1.000
_cell.angle_alpha   90.00
_cell.angle_beta   90.00
_cell.angle_gamma   90.00
#
_symmetry.space_group_name_H-M   'P 1'
#
loop_
_entity.id
_entity.type
_entity.pdbx_description
1 polymer ?
#
loop_
_entity_poly.entity_id
_entity_poly.type
_entity_poly.pdbx_seq_one_letter_code
_entity_poly.pdbx_strand_id
1 'polypeptide(L)'
;MDKKALSIRPRNATGADAGKRPGRLGGGLRGAARAGAHGRIDWPASLRHGRPLRREHLVLRPRSRPADELWLVLVDASASTRRHGALSLSKGLLAELFDSAYRQRARLAVLQAGGREAQWLWQGRKASAELHAWLQQLGAGGGTPLLDALQQAGDWLVRRRRQKPAEQQRLLILTDGRLRDWPAMPPLGCPTLLIDSERAPIRLGRGRELARQLGADYQHIDDLLPCRSPLAGDDRRQAGSYGLSIPWRTP
;
A
#
# COMPACT_ATOMS: atom_id res chain seq x y z
N MET A 1 -22.44 -21.03 37.60
CA MET A 1 -21.03 -20.85 37.11
C MET A 1 -21.09 -20.79 35.60
N ASP A 2 -21.21 -19.57 35.08
CA ASP A 2 -21.35 -19.37 33.65
C ASP A 2 -19.98 -19.40 32.97
N LYS A 3 -19.79 -20.37 32.08
CA LYS A 3 -18.60 -20.46 31.21
C LYS A 3 -18.76 -19.42 30.14
N LYS A 4 -18.06 -18.27 30.26
CA LYS A 4 -17.85 -17.31 29.19
C LYS A 4 -17.10 -17.99 28.06
N ALA A 5 -17.80 -18.26 26.96
CA ALA A 5 -17.17 -18.64 25.71
C ALA A 5 -16.29 -17.48 25.21
N LEU A 6 -15.00 -17.69 25.20
CA LEU A 6 -14.02 -16.77 24.57
C LEU A 6 -14.27 -16.78 23.07
N SER A 7 -14.92 -15.73 22.58
CA SER A 7 -15.06 -15.51 21.15
C SER A 7 -13.67 -15.13 20.58
N ILE A 8 -13.03 -16.10 19.97
CA ILE A 8 -11.80 -15.87 19.19
C ILE A 8 -12.23 -15.15 17.91
N ARG A 9 -12.09 -13.82 17.91
CA ARG A 9 -12.19 -13.06 16.65
C ARG A 9 -10.98 -13.39 15.80
N PRO A 10 -11.14 -13.90 14.58
CA PRO A 10 -10.01 -14.13 13.70
C PRO A 10 -9.31 -12.79 13.41
N ARG A 11 -8.05 -12.70 13.77
CA ARG A 11 -7.21 -11.56 13.43
C ARG A 11 -7.05 -11.53 11.91
N ASN A 12 -7.50 -10.43 11.32
CA ASN A 12 -7.26 -10.05 9.92
C ASN A 12 -7.51 -11.16 8.89
N ALA A 13 -8.66 -11.12 8.27
CA ALA A 13 -8.96 -11.91 7.08
C ALA A 13 -7.94 -11.56 5.97
N THR A 14 -6.83 -12.29 5.93
CA THR A 14 -5.88 -12.28 4.83
C THR A 14 -6.36 -13.31 3.82
N GLY A 15 -6.89 -12.88 2.70
CA GLY A 15 -7.38 -13.77 1.66
C GLY A 15 -8.67 -13.30 1.01
N ALA A 16 -9.48 -14.25 0.55
CA ALA A 16 -10.71 -13.98 -0.19
C ALA A 16 -11.74 -13.11 0.54
N ASP A 17 -11.64 -12.99 1.86
CA ASP A 17 -12.55 -12.20 2.70
C ASP A 17 -12.03 -10.83 3.10
N ALA A 18 -10.80 -10.48 2.75
CA ALA A 18 -10.23 -9.18 3.04
C ALA A 18 -10.89 -8.13 2.13
N GLY A 19 -11.65 -7.22 2.73
CA GLY A 19 -12.23 -6.08 2.06
C GLY A 19 -13.38 -6.42 1.11
N LYS A 20 -14.58 -6.59 1.65
CA LYS A 20 -15.84 -6.78 0.89
C LYS A 20 -16.23 -5.54 0.09
N ARG A 21 -15.37 -5.06 -0.79
CA ARG A 21 -15.73 -3.99 -1.72
C ARG A 21 -16.29 -4.61 -3.00
N PRO A 22 -17.37 -4.06 -3.57
CA PRO A 22 -17.97 -4.59 -4.80
C PRO A 22 -16.95 -4.45 -5.93
N GLY A 23 -16.25 -5.54 -6.21
CA GLY A 23 -15.44 -5.68 -7.41
C GLY A 23 -16.30 -6.05 -8.62
N ARG A 24 -15.75 -5.91 -9.81
CA ARG A 24 -16.40 -6.40 -11.04
C ARG A 24 -16.75 -7.87 -10.90
N LEU A 25 -18.00 -8.20 -11.09
CA LEU A 25 -18.45 -9.59 -11.22
C LEU A 25 -17.77 -10.20 -12.44
N GLY A 26 -16.92 -11.17 -12.21
CA GLY A 26 -16.21 -11.89 -13.27
C GLY A 26 -15.92 -13.32 -12.81
N GLY A 27 -15.72 -14.25 -13.74
CA GLY A 27 -15.43 -15.66 -13.48
C GLY A 27 -14.09 -15.95 -12.77
N GLY A 28 -13.59 -15.02 -11.96
CA GLY A 28 -12.34 -15.15 -11.22
C GLY A 28 -12.41 -16.20 -10.11
N LEU A 29 -11.26 -16.85 -9.83
CA LEU A 29 -11.11 -17.86 -8.76
C LEU A 29 -11.07 -17.25 -7.35
N ARG A 30 -11.13 -15.91 -7.22
CA ARG A 30 -10.99 -15.17 -5.97
C ARG A 30 -12.17 -14.23 -5.73
N GLY A 31 -12.54 -14.04 -4.47
CA GLY A 31 -13.63 -13.18 -4.05
C GLY A 31 -14.80 -13.96 -3.43
N ALA A 32 -15.68 -13.25 -2.73
CA ALA A 32 -16.86 -13.82 -2.10
C ALA A 32 -17.84 -14.38 -3.14
N ALA A 33 -18.37 -15.57 -2.91
CA ALA A 33 -19.39 -16.17 -3.76
C ALA A 33 -20.73 -15.45 -3.59
N ARG A 34 -21.39 -15.11 -4.70
CA ARG A 34 -22.74 -14.54 -4.72
C ARG A 34 -23.63 -15.39 -5.62
N ALA A 35 -24.91 -15.47 -5.31
CA ALA A 35 -25.88 -16.10 -6.21
C ALA A 35 -26.05 -15.28 -7.50
N GLY A 36 -26.05 -15.94 -8.65
CA GLY A 36 -26.22 -15.27 -9.95
C GLY A 36 -26.08 -16.20 -11.14
N ALA A 37 -26.32 -15.66 -12.34
CA ALA A 37 -26.40 -16.44 -13.59
C ALA A 37 -25.03 -16.86 -14.19
N HIS A 38 -23.92 -16.32 -13.70
CA HIS A 38 -22.56 -16.60 -14.21
C HIS A 38 -21.60 -16.84 -13.06
N GLY A 39 -20.80 -17.90 -13.13
CA GLY A 39 -19.81 -18.19 -12.08
C GLY A 39 -19.37 -19.64 -12.08
N ARG A 40 -18.83 -20.09 -10.95
CA ARG A 40 -18.46 -21.49 -10.75
C ARG A 40 -19.68 -22.29 -10.32
N ILE A 41 -19.83 -23.51 -10.82
CA ILE A 41 -20.89 -24.41 -10.40
C ILE A 41 -20.74 -24.73 -8.91
N ASP A 42 -21.82 -24.54 -8.15
CA ASP A 42 -21.96 -25.03 -6.80
C ASP A 42 -22.58 -26.44 -6.86
N TRP A 43 -21.73 -27.44 -6.92
CA TRP A 43 -22.17 -28.83 -6.99
C TRP A 43 -23.04 -29.24 -5.80
N PRO A 44 -22.70 -28.94 -4.52
CA PRO A 44 -23.56 -29.26 -3.41
C PRO A 44 -24.94 -28.63 -3.49
N ALA A 45 -25.04 -27.38 -3.92
CA ALA A 45 -26.33 -26.72 -4.09
C ALA A 45 -27.10 -27.28 -5.28
N SER A 46 -26.43 -27.54 -6.40
CA SER A 46 -27.04 -28.10 -7.60
C SER A 46 -27.60 -29.50 -7.36
N LEU A 47 -26.87 -30.35 -6.66
CA LEU A 47 -27.27 -31.73 -6.35
C LEU A 47 -28.40 -31.80 -5.31
N ARG A 48 -28.57 -30.80 -4.44
CA ARG A 48 -29.72 -30.73 -3.52
C ARG A 48 -31.07 -30.59 -4.24
N HIS A 49 -31.06 -30.03 -5.44
CA HIS A 49 -32.26 -29.91 -6.27
C HIS A 49 -32.47 -31.12 -7.19
N GLY A 50 -31.72 -32.19 -7.01
CA GLY A 50 -31.74 -33.39 -7.83
C GLY A 50 -30.59 -33.47 -8.82
N ARG A 51 -30.61 -34.48 -9.71
CA ARG A 51 -29.53 -34.65 -10.72
C ARG A 51 -29.65 -33.58 -11.82
N PRO A 52 -28.67 -32.68 -11.94
CA PRO A 52 -28.71 -31.65 -12.96
C PRO A 52 -28.49 -32.27 -14.36
N LEU A 53 -29.52 -32.29 -15.18
CA LEU A 53 -29.44 -32.79 -16.55
C LEU A 53 -29.20 -31.68 -17.57
N ARG A 54 -29.48 -30.43 -17.20
CA ARG A 54 -29.34 -29.26 -18.07
C ARG A 54 -28.64 -28.14 -17.34
N ARG A 55 -28.09 -27.16 -18.09
CA ARG A 55 -27.38 -26.02 -17.54
C ARG A 55 -28.22 -25.16 -16.58
N GLU A 56 -29.51 -25.07 -16.85
CA GLU A 56 -30.50 -24.36 -16.02
C GLU A 56 -30.70 -24.96 -14.61
N HIS A 57 -30.37 -26.28 -14.45
CA HIS A 57 -30.44 -26.97 -13.19
C HIS A 57 -29.19 -26.73 -12.33
N LEU A 58 -28.19 -26.03 -12.87
CA LEU A 58 -26.94 -25.76 -12.16
C LEU A 58 -27.05 -24.48 -11.34
N VAL A 59 -26.81 -24.58 -10.06
CA VAL A 59 -26.65 -23.41 -9.20
C VAL A 59 -25.25 -22.85 -9.41
N LEU A 60 -25.20 -21.62 -9.86
CA LEU A 60 -23.94 -20.93 -10.11
C LEU A 60 -23.65 -19.92 -8.99
N ARG A 61 -22.43 -19.94 -8.46
CA ARG A 61 -21.94 -18.93 -7.53
C ARG A 61 -20.99 -17.99 -8.24
N PRO A 62 -21.42 -16.79 -8.63
CA PRO A 62 -20.51 -15.80 -9.18
C PRO A 62 -19.54 -15.35 -8.09
N ARG A 63 -18.28 -15.22 -8.45
CA ARG A 63 -17.25 -14.66 -7.56
C ARG A 63 -17.00 -13.22 -7.95
N SER A 64 -17.08 -12.32 -7.00
CA SER A 64 -16.56 -10.99 -7.19
C SER A 64 -15.05 -11.05 -7.12
N ARG A 65 -14.36 -10.48 -8.09
CA ARG A 65 -12.92 -10.23 -7.97
C ARG A 65 -12.74 -9.02 -7.05
N PRO A 66 -11.90 -9.11 -6.00
CA PRO A 66 -11.55 -7.92 -5.24
C PRO A 66 -10.96 -6.90 -6.22
N ALA A 67 -11.24 -5.62 -5.99
CA ALA A 67 -10.67 -4.55 -6.80
C ALA A 67 -9.15 -4.68 -6.82
N ASP A 68 -8.53 -4.49 -7.99
CA ASP A 68 -7.08 -4.44 -8.07
C ASP A 68 -6.61 -3.24 -7.24
N GLU A 69 -5.65 -3.43 -6.35
CA GLU A 69 -5.04 -2.35 -5.58
C GLU A 69 -3.80 -1.82 -6.30
N LEU A 70 -3.66 -0.52 -6.31
CA LEU A 70 -2.48 0.19 -6.79
C LEU A 70 -1.88 1.03 -5.66
N TRP A 71 -0.62 0.79 -5.37
CA TRP A 71 0.14 1.60 -4.44
C TRP A 71 1.16 2.42 -5.21
N LEU A 72 0.99 3.72 -5.22
CA LEU A 72 1.97 4.67 -5.74
C LEU A 72 2.87 5.10 -4.57
N VAL A 73 4.16 4.93 -4.75
CA VAL A 73 5.18 5.29 -3.77
C VAL A 73 6.02 6.41 -4.35
N LEU A 74 5.99 7.56 -3.72
CA LEU A 74 6.83 8.69 -4.02
C LEU A 74 7.96 8.74 -2.99
N VAL A 75 9.20 8.60 -3.46
CA VAL A 75 10.39 8.54 -2.61
C VAL A 75 11.24 9.78 -2.84
N ASP A 76 11.40 10.58 -1.81
CA ASP A 76 12.37 11.68 -1.81
C ASP A 76 13.77 11.11 -1.55
N ALA A 77 14.64 11.24 -2.55
CA ALA A 77 16.03 10.79 -2.51
C ALA A 77 17.00 11.98 -2.45
N SER A 78 16.61 13.07 -1.83
CA SER A 78 17.43 14.27 -1.66
C SER A 78 18.66 14.03 -0.78
N ALA A 79 19.66 14.92 -0.87
CA ALA A 79 20.90 14.81 -0.10
C ALA A 79 20.67 14.87 1.43
N SER A 80 19.58 15.51 1.89
CA SER A 80 19.21 15.61 3.30
C SER A 80 18.87 14.26 3.92
N THR A 81 18.31 13.32 3.16
CA THR A 81 17.94 11.98 3.64
C THR A 81 19.13 11.10 4.03
N ARG A 82 20.35 11.46 3.62
CA ARG A 82 21.59 10.76 4.07
C ARG A 82 21.88 10.95 5.56
N ARG A 83 21.38 12.05 6.14
CA ARG A 83 21.73 12.43 7.51
C ARG A 83 20.97 11.57 8.51
N HIS A 84 21.61 11.35 9.66
CA HIS A 84 20.99 10.69 10.84
C HIS A 84 20.38 9.29 10.56
N GLY A 85 20.87 8.57 9.53
CA GLY A 85 20.39 7.22 9.24
C GLY A 85 19.00 7.16 8.59
N ALA A 86 18.41 8.30 8.19
CA ALA A 86 17.08 8.34 7.59
C ALA A 86 16.99 7.50 6.32
N LEU A 87 18.02 7.51 5.48
CA LEU A 87 18.05 6.69 4.26
C LEU A 87 17.97 5.18 4.55
N SER A 88 18.71 4.71 5.56
CA SER A 88 18.70 3.29 5.93
C SER A 88 17.31 2.84 6.41
N LEU A 89 16.66 3.66 7.25
CA LEU A 89 15.31 3.40 7.73
C LEU A 89 14.29 3.45 6.59
N SER A 90 14.43 4.42 5.71
CA SER A 90 13.59 4.54 4.50
C SER A 90 13.71 3.31 3.61
N LYS A 91 14.92 2.78 3.42
CA LYS A 91 15.14 1.53 2.68
C LYS A 91 14.47 0.33 3.35
N GLY A 92 14.58 0.20 4.67
CA GLY A 92 13.92 -0.86 5.43
C GLY A 92 12.40 -0.81 5.27
N LEU A 93 11.82 0.38 5.45
CA LEU A 93 10.39 0.62 5.27
C LEU A 93 9.91 0.28 3.85
N LEU A 94 10.66 0.72 2.83
CA LEU A 94 10.32 0.43 1.43
C LEU A 94 10.42 -1.06 1.11
N ALA A 95 11.41 -1.76 1.65
CA ALA A 95 11.53 -3.21 1.49
C ALA A 95 10.29 -3.94 2.01
N GLU A 96 9.86 -3.63 3.23
CA GLU A 96 8.66 -4.22 3.82
C GLU A 96 7.38 -3.84 3.06
N LEU A 97 7.30 -2.60 2.56
CA LEU A 97 6.20 -2.16 1.70
C LEU A 97 6.12 -3.00 0.42
N PHE A 98 7.25 -3.23 -0.23
CA PHE A 98 7.31 -4.02 -1.47
C PHE A 98 6.94 -5.47 -1.22
N ASP A 99 7.40 -6.06 -0.12
CA ASP A 99 7.02 -7.40 0.30
C ASP A 99 5.52 -7.50 0.61
N SER A 100 4.98 -6.48 1.27
CA SER A 100 3.55 -6.41 1.55
C SER A 100 2.72 -6.30 0.26
N ALA A 101 3.15 -5.46 -0.67
CA ALA A 101 2.52 -5.33 -1.98
C ALA A 101 2.58 -6.65 -2.77
N TYR A 102 3.70 -7.35 -2.71
CA TYR A 102 3.87 -8.67 -3.32
C TYR A 102 2.89 -9.69 -2.71
N ARG A 103 2.83 -9.79 -1.39
CA ARG A 103 1.91 -10.70 -0.68
C ARG A 103 0.44 -10.38 -0.98
N GLN A 104 0.07 -9.10 -1.04
CA GLN A 104 -1.29 -8.65 -1.33
C GLN A 104 -1.60 -8.64 -2.83
N ARG A 105 -0.60 -8.92 -3.68
CA ARG A 105 -0.69 -8.85 -5.15
C ARG A 105 -1.15 -7.48 -5.65
N ALA A 106 -0.83 -6.45 -4.90
CA ALA A 106 -1.04 -5.08 -5.31
C ALA A 106 -0.12 -4.72 -6.49
N ARG A 107 -0.58 -3.79 -7.31
CA ARG A 107 0.27 -3.16 -8.32
C ARG A 107 1.05 -2.05 -7.66
N LEU A 108 2.30 -1.91 -8.06
CA LEU A 108 3.16 -0.84 -7.59
C LEU A 108 3.44 0.16 -8.70
N ALA A 109 3.54 1.42 -8.32
CA ALA A 109 4.17 2.47 -9.08
C ALA A 109 5.17 3.17 -8.15
N VAL A 110 6.37 3.44 -8.62
CA VAL A 110 7.42 4.08 -7.84
C VAL A 110 7.94 5.28 -8.60
N LEU A 111 7.86 6.44 -7.97
CA LEU A 111 8.36 7.70 -8.48
C LEU A 111 9.42 8.21 -7.52
N GLN A 112 10.64 8.36 -8.00
CA GLN A 112 11.76 8.89 -7.23
C GLN A 112 11.90 10.38 -7.51
N ALA A 113 11.85 11.20 -6.46
CA ALA A 113 12.19 12.61 -6.48
C ALA A 113 13.64 12.75 -6.02
N GLY A 114 14.57 12.95 -6.95
CA GLY A 114 15.98 13.10 -6.65
C GLY A 114 16.75 13.66 -7.85
N GLY A 115 17.84 14.38 -7.58
CA GLY A 115 18.61 15.00 -8.66
C GLY A 115 17.92 16.24 -9.23
N ARG A 116 17.82 16.33 -10.55
CA ARG A 116 17.20 17.47 -11.25
C ARG A 116 15.72 17.28 -11.52
N GLU A 117 15.29 16.04 -11.76
CA GLU A 117 13.94 15.70 -12.21
C GLU A 117 13.42 14.46 -11.49
N ALA A 118 12.09 14.36 -11.39
CA ALA A 118 11.44 13.17 -10.88
C ALA A 118 11.51 12.03 -11.91
N GLN A 119 11.83 10.82 -11.46
CA GLN A 119 12.00 9.66 -12.33
C GLN A 119 11.03 8.53 -11.97
N TRP A 120 10.28 8.07 -12.98
CA TRP A 120 9.45 6.89 -12.87
C TRP A 120 10.30 5.63 -12.98
N LEU A 121 10.35 4.86 -11.91
CA LEU A 121 11.07 3.59 -11.85
C LEU A 121 10.13 2.41 -12.12
N TRP A 122 8.89 2.53 -11.68
CA TRP A 122 7.89 1.49 -11.80
C TRP A 122 6.53 2.10 -12.06
N GLN A 123 5.78 1.57 -13.03
CA GLN A 123 4.50 2.18 -13.41
C GLN A 123 3.37 1.14 -13.46
N GLY A 124 2.74 0.89 -12.30
CA GLY A 124 1.55 0.06 -12.19
C GLY A 124 1.75 -1.40 -12.57
N ARG A 125 2.95 -1.93 -12.39
CA ARG A 125 3.28 -3.35 -12.54
C ARG A 125 3.12 -4.08 -11.21
N LYS A 126 3.14 -5.42 -11.23
CA LYS A 126 3.22 -6.20 -10.00
C LYS A 126 4.59 -6.00 -9.34
N ALA A 127 4.63 -6.08 -8.02
CA ALA A 127 5.90 -6.08 -7.29
C ALA A 127 6.79 -7.25 -7.77
N SER A 128 8.07 -7.00 -7.94
CA SER A 128 9.05 -8.00 -8.35
C SER A 128 10.36 -7.82 -7.57
N ALA A 129 11.24 -8.82 -7.65
CA ALA A 129 12.56 -8.77 -7.02
C ALA A 129 13.45 -7.61 -7.54
N GLU A 130 13.20 -7.10 -8.74
CA GLU A 130 13.91 -5.94 -9.31
C GLU A 130 13.81 -4.69 -8.44
N LEU A 131 12.68 -4.53 -7.72
CA LEU A 131 12.50 -3.42 -6.79
C LEU A 131 13.47 -3.47 -5.60
N HIS A 132 13.80 -4.68 -5.14
CA HIS A 132 14.80 -4.86 -4.09
C HIS A 132 16.21 -4.53 -4.59
N ALA A 133 16.55 -4.93 -5.82
CA ALA A 133 17.83 -4.58 -6.44
C ALA A 133 17.97 -3.06 -6.60
N TRP A 134 16.93 -2.39 -7.08
CA TRP A 134 16.91 -0.93 -7.12
C TRP A 134 17.05 -0.30 -5.74
N LEU A 135 16.38 -0.84 -4.73
CA LEU A 135 16.43 -0.31 -3.37
C LEU A 135 17.85 -0.35 -2.78
N GLN A 136 18.62 -1.39 -3.08
CA GLN A 136 20.03 -1.45 -2.69
C GLN A 136 20.86 -0.32 -3.33
N GLN A 137 20.56 0.00 -4.59
CA GLN A 137 21.24 1.06 -5.35
C GLN A 137 20.71 2.46 -5.02
N LEU A 138 19.57 2.58 -4.33
CA LEU A 138 18.99 3.86 -3.98
C LEU A 138 20.00 4.69 -3.19
N GLY A 139 20.49 5.74 -3.82
CA GLY A 139 21.34 6.76 -3.21
C GLY A 139 20.52 7.97 -2.84
N ALA A 140 21.07 8.82 -1.98
CA ALA A 140 20.55 10.14 -1.74
C ALA A 140 21.54 11.17 -2.28
N GLY A 141 21.06 12.11 -3.08
CA GLY A 141 21.90 13.16 -3.67
C GLY A 141 21.13 14.06 -4.61
N GLY A 142 21.67 15.27 -4.80
CA GLY A 142 21.07 16.27 -5.68
C GLY A 142 19.96 17.10 -5.03
N GLY A 143 19.17 17.76 -5.88
CA GLY A 143 18.04 18.59 -5.47
C GLY A 143 16.83 17.76 -5.01
N THR A 144 15.76 18.48 -4.66
CA THR A 144 14.50 17.85 -4.23
C THR A 144 13.37 18.29 -5.16
N PRO A 145 13.18 17.65 -6.33
CA PRO A 145 12.05 17.97 -7.23
C PRO A 145 10.75 17.35 -6.72
N LEU A 146 10.50 17.49 -5.41
CA LEU A 146 9.34 16.86 -4.75
C LEU A 146 8.02 17.44 -5.27
N LEU A 147 7.97 18.74 -5.54
CA LEU A 147 6.75 19.38 -6.04
C LEU A 147 6.42 18.91 -7.45
N ASP A 148 7.42 18.82 -8.32
CA ASP A 148 7.28 18.27 -9.67
C ASP A 148 6.84 16.79 -9.59
N ALA A 149 7.45 16.01 -8.71
CA ALA A 149 7.06 14.62 -8.49
C ALA A 149 5.59 14.49 -8.00
N LEU A 150 5.15 15.35 -7.10
CA LEU A 150 3.76 15.37 -6.61
C LEU A 150 2.79 15.72 -7.74
N GLN A 151 3.12 16.69 -8.58
CA GLN A 151 2.31 17.05 -9.73
C GLN A 151 2.23 15.91 -10.75
N GLN A 152 3.37 15.31 -11.10
CA GLN A 152 3.42 14.14 -11.99
C GLN A 152 2.62 12.96 -11.43
N ALA A 153 2.71 12.71 -10.13
CA ALA A 153 1.96 11.67 -9.45
C ALA A 153 0.44 11.91 -9.55
N GLY A 154 0.00 13.15 -9.29
CA GLY A 154 -1.40 13.56 -9.40
C GLY A 154 -1.95 13.35 -10.81
N ASP A 155 -1.26 13.84 -11.82
CA ASP A 155 -1.65 13.71 -13.23
C ASP A 155 -1.70 12.24 -13.66
N TRP A 156 -0.74 11.45 -13.20
CA TRP A 156 -0.70 10.02 -13.51
C TRP A 156 -1.85 9.27 -12.83
N LEU A 157 -2.18 9.57 -11.57
CA LEU A 157 -3.28 8.97 -10.84
C LEU A 157 -4.63 9.30 -11.51
N VAL A 158 -4.83 10.55 -11.95
CA VAL A 158 -6.04 10.96 -12.67
C VAL A 158 -6.19 10.20 -13.97
N ARG A 159 -5.14 10.13 -14.78
CA ARG A 159 -5.14 9.36 -16.05
C ARG A 159 -5.41 7.88 -15.78
N ARG A 160 -4.77 7.31 -14.76
CA ARG A 160 -4.91 5.91 -14.38
C ARG A 160 -6.33 5.58 -13.92
N ARG A 161 -6.97 6.47 -13.17
CA ARG A 161 -8.36 6.30 -12.72
C ARG A 161 -9.33 6.26 -13.89
N ARG A 162 -9.11 7.07 -14.92
CA ARG A 162 -9.93 7.02 -16.15
C ARG A 162 -9.77 5.68 -16.89
N GLN A 163 -8.57 5.16 -16.94
CA GLN A 163 -8.27 3.87 -17.60
C GLN A 163 -8.74 2.65 -16.79
N LYS A 164 -8.67 2.74 -15.46
CA LYS A 164 -8.99 1.64 -14.55
C LYS A 164 -9.85 2.11 -13.37
N PRO A 165 -11.12 2.43 -13.62
CA PRO A 165 -12.01 3.03 -12.61
C PRO A 165 -12.29 2.12 -11.40
N ALA A 166 -12.12 0.79 -11.55
CA ALA A 166 -12.30 -0.18 -10.47
C ALA A 166 -11.03 -0.39 -9.63
N GLU A 167 -9.88 0.18 -10.03
CA GLU A 167 -8.62 0.05 -9.30
C GLU A 167 -8.62 0.99 -8.10
N GLN A 168 -8.28 0.46 -6.93
CA GLN A 168 -8.16 1.27 -5.71
C GLN A 168 -6.75 1.82 -5.61
N GLN A 169 -6.66 3.13 -5.70
CA GLN A 169 -5.40 3.85 -5.66
C GLN A 169 -5.08 4.29 -4.25
N ARG A 170 -3.82 4.15 -3.84
CA ARG A 170 -3.26 4.67 -2.59
C ARG A 170 -1.92 5.30 -2.89
N LEU A 171 -1.62 6.40 -2.22
CA LEU A 171 -0.35 7.11 -2.37
C LEU A 171 0.39 7.10 -1.04
N LEU A 172 1.67 6.71 -1.09
CA LEU A 172 2.62 6.86 0.00
C LEU A 172 3.67 7.88 -0.43
N ILE A 173 3.91 8.87 0.41
CA ILE A 173 4.94 9.87 0.22
C ILE A 173 5.97 9.70 1.33
N LEU A 174 7.21 9.46 0.97
CA LEU A 174 8.32 9.36 1.90
C LEU A 174 9.28 10.52 1.64
N THR A 175 9.34 11.48 2.57
CA THR A 175 10.15 12.70 2.46
C THR A 175 10.59 13.19 3.82
N ASP A 176 11.67 13.96 3.88
CA ASP A 176 12.06 14.71 5.08
C ASP A 176 11.43 16.11 5.15
N GLY A 177 10.56 16.42 4.16
CA GLY A 177 9.78 17.66 4.13
C GLY A 177 10.60 18.94 4.01
N ARG A 178 11.89 18.87 3.67
CA ARG A 178 12.78 20.04 3.61
C ARG A 178 12.60 20.86 2.35
N LEU A 179 11.36 21.26 2.10
CA LEU A 179 11.01 22.23 1.07
C LEU A 179 11.07 23.65 1.65
N ARG A 180 11.54 24.63 0.87
CA ARG A 180 11.57 26.02 1.32
C ARG A 180 10.17 26.61 1.28
N ASP A 181 9.63 26.78 0.09
CA ASP A 181 8.30 27.29 -0.15
C ASP A 181 7.63 26.46 -1.23
N TRP A 182 6.33 26.26 -1.12
CA TRP A 182 5.55 25.56 -2.14
C TRP A 182 4.17 26.21 -2.30
N PRO A 183 3.60 26.19 -3.50
CA PRO A 183 2.26 26.69 -3.75
C PRO A 183 1.23 25.80 -3.05
N ALA A 184 0.03 26.32 -2.82
CA ALA A 184 -1.08 25.53 -2.32
C ALA A 184 -1.33 24.34 -3.27
N MET A 185 -1.33 23.13 -2.73
CA MET A 185 -1.52 21.90 -3.49
C MET A 185 -2.89 21.30 -3.16
N PRO A 186 -3.69 20.95 -4.17
CA PRO A 186 -4.96 20.28 -3.94
C PRO A 186 -4.73 18.82 -3.50
N PRO A 187 -5.69 18.23 -2.76
CA PRO A 187 -5.65 16.80 -2.46
C PRO A 187 -5.58 15.95 -3.73
N LEU A 188 -4.79 14.88 -3.70
CA LEU A 188 -4.52 14.03 -4.87
C LEU A 188 -5.67 13.05 -5.21
N GLY A 189 -6.79 13.14 -4.46
CA GLY A 189 -8.02 12.41 -4.74
C GLY A 189 -7.96 10.91 -4.48
N CYS A 190 -6.96 10.44 -3.75
CA CYS A 190 -6.87 9.07 -3.24
C CYS A 190 -6.37 9.09 -1.79
N PRO A 191 -6.61 8.03 -0.99
CA PRO A 191 -6.01 7.88 0.32
C PRO A 191 -4.51 8.07 0.24
N THR A 192 -3.98 9.05 0.97
CA THR A 192 -2.57 9.44 0.94
C THR A 192 -2.00 9.36 2.35
N LEU A 193 -0.82 8.77 2.48
CA LEU A 193 -0.04 8.72 3.70
C LEU A 193 1.30 9.40 3.44
N LEU A 194 1.63 10.40 4.24
CA LEU A 194 2.95 11.02 4.25
C LEU A 194 3.74 10.49 5.45
N ILE A 195 4.87 9.89 5.14
CA ILE A 195 5.85 9.44 6.13
C ILE A 195 7.00 10.43 6.15
N ASP A 196 7.13 11.09 7.28
CA ASP A 196 8.18 12.08 7.52
C ASP A 196 9.45 11.37 8.01
N SER A 197 10.50 11.47 7.24
CA SER A 197 11.81 10.92 7.55
C SER A 197 12.76 11.94 8.17
N GLU A 198 12.27 13.12 8.61
CA GLU A 198 13.10 14.15 9.22
C GLU A 198 13.61 13.73 10.60
N ARG A 199 14.89 13.39 10.70
CA ARG A 199 15.57 12.97 11.94
C ARG A 199 16.58 13.98 12.46
N ALA A 200 16.48 15.24 12.02
CA ALA A 200 17.33 16.28 12.54
C ALA A 200 17.02 16.57 14.02
N PRO A 201 18.02 16.99 14.84
CA PRO A 201 17.78 17.38 16.23
C PRO A 201 16.74 18.50 16.36
N ILE A 202 16.75 19.43 15.41
CA ILE A 202 15.73 20.48 15.29
C ILE A 202 14.86 20.12 14.08
N ARG A 203 13.62 19.73 14.36
CA ARG A 203 12.65 19.38 13.32
C ARG A 203 11.93 20.63 12.83
N LEU A 204 11.87 20.80 11.54
CA LEU A 204 11.16 21.94 10.92
C LEU A 204 9.64 21.73 10.89
N GLY A 205 9.18 20.46 10.98
CA GLY A 205 7.75 20.11 10.96
C GLY A 205 7.04 20.37 9.63
N ARG A 206 7.78 20.67 8.57
CA ARG A 206 7.22 21.00 7.25
C ARG A 206 6.51 19.82 6.60
N GLY A 207 6.94 18.58 6.88
CA GLY A 207 6.25 17.37 6.43
C GLY A 207 4.81 17.29 6.91
N ARG A 208 4.53 17.70 8.16
CA ARG A 208 3.17 17.77 8.72
C ARG A 208 2.32 18.82 8.01
N GLU A 209 2.87 19.99 7.71
CA GLU A 209 2.17 21.02 6.98
C GLU A 209 1.84 20.60 5.54
N LEU A 210 2.80 19.94 4.87
CA LEU A 210 2.57 19.39 3.54
C LEU A 210 1.45 18.32 3.57
N ALA A 211 1.46 17.42 4.55
CA ALA A 211 0.42 16.42 4.72
C ALA A 211 -0.96 17.07 4.90
N ARG A 212 -1.06 18.13 5.73
CA ARG A 212 -2.31 18.86 5.95
C ARG A 212 -2.86 19.46 4.65
N GLN A 213 -2.02 20.06 3.82
CA GLN A 213 -2.43 20.65 2.54
C GLN A 213 -2.88 19.60 1.53
N LEU A 214 -2.20 18.47 1.48
CA LEU A 214 -2.54 17.34 0.60
C LEU A 214 -3.76 16.54 1.09
N GLY A 215 -4.29 16.83 2.30
CA GLY A 215 -5.31 16.00 2.93
C GLY A 215 -4.81 14.57 3.23
N ALA A 216 -3.52 14.43 3.51
CA ALA A 216 -2.86 13.17 3.77
C ALA A 216 -2.81 12.84 5.27
N ASP A 217 -2.87 11.57 5.61
CA ASP A 217 -2.50 11.09 6.94
C ASP A 217 -0.99 11.31 7.14
N TYR A 218 -0.59 11.75 8.33
CA TYR A 218 0.80 12.02 8.65
C TYR A 218 1.33 11.00 9.66
N GLN A 219 2.52 10.48 9.41
CA GLN A 219 3.27 9.66 10.36
C GLN A 219 4.76 10.01 10.32
N HIS A 220 5.41 9.93 11.46
CA HIS A 220 6.86 10.03 11.52
C HIS A 220 7.50 8.64 11.37
N ILE A 221 8.64 8.53 10.70
CA ILE A 221 9.29 7.26 10.42
C ILE A 221 9.67 6.50 11.70
N ASP A 222 10.04 7.21 12.76
CA ASP A 222 10.39 6.59 14.05
C ASP A 222 9.17 5.93 14.71
N ASP A 223 7.94 6.41 14.46
CA ASP A 223 6.70 5.83 15.01
C ASP A 223 6.31 4.50 14.33
N LEU A 224 6.89 4.24 13.17
CA LEU A 224 6.68 3.00 12.41
C LEU A 224 7.65 1.88 12.79
N LEU A 225 8.71 2.23 13.52
CA LEU A 225 9.68 1.24 13.99
C LEU A 225 9.15 0.56 15.25
N PRO A 226 9.23 -0.77 15.34
CA PRO A 226 8.89 -1.45 16.58
C PRO A 226 9.80 -0.89 17.70
N CYS A 227 9.17 -0.49 18.82
CA CYS A 227 9.88 -0.06 20.01
C CYS A 227 10.97 -1.09 20.34
N ARG A 228 12.23 -0.73 20.16
CA ARG A 228 13.33 -1.48 20.78
C ARG A 228 13.26 -1.18 22.28
N SER A 229 12.64 -2.06 23.04
CA SER A 229 12.82 -2.08 24.48
C SER A 229 14.29 -2.27 24.78
N PRO A 230 14.94 -1.41 25.58
CA PRO A 230 16.37 -1.49 25.84
C PRO A 230 16.78 -2.65 26.74
N LEU A 231 15.88 -3.59 27.05
CA LEU A 231 16.13 -4.70 27.97
C LEU A 231 15.73 -6.05 27.33
N ALA A 232 16.49 -6.52 26.37
CA ALA A 232 16.54 -7.94 26.05
C ALA A 232 17.90 -8.25 25.42
N GLY A 233 18.68 -9.05 26.16
CA GLY A 233 19.99 -9.52 25.75
C GLY A 233 19.96 -10.27 24.43
N ASP A 234 21.12 -10.26 23.86
CA ASP A 234 21.59 -10.95 22.65
C ASP A 234 20.97 -12.34 22.47
N ASP A 235 19.92 -12.45 21.62
CA ASP A 235 19.48 -13.74 21.11
C ASP A 235 19.32 -13.68 19.59
N ARG A 236 20.38 -14.08 18.90
CA ARG A 236 20.57 -14.07 17.45
C ARG A 236 19.76 -15.15 16.71
N ARG A 237 18.56 -15.48 17.12
CA ARG A 237 17.73 -16.44 16.39
C ARG A 237 16.24 -16.18 16.54
N GLN A 238 15.75 -15.10 15.96
CA GLN A 238 14.34 -15.04 15.55
C GLN A 238 14.18 -13.98 14.46
N ALA A 239 14.35 -14.40 13.21
CA ALA A 239 13.84 -13.66 12.05
C ALA A 239 12.32 -13.78 12.02
N GLY A 240 11.64 -13.15 12.99
CA GLY A 240 10.21 -12.98 12.98
C GLY A 240 9.85 -11.91 11.96
N SER A 241 9.01 -12.25 10.99
CA SER A 241 8.43 -11.32 10.03
C SER A 241 7.61 -10.27 10.78
N TYR A 242 8.19 -9.13 11.03
CA TYR A 242 7.50 -7.97 11.56
C TYR A 242 6.64 -7.38 10.44
N GLY A 243 5.36 -7.75 10.40
CA GLY A 243 4.41 -7.19 9.45
C GLY A 243 4.18 -5.71 9.76
N LEU A 244 4.74 -4.84 8.96
CA LEU A 244 4.41 -3.41 8.97
C LEU A 244 2.93 -3.28 8.64
N SER A 245 2.12 -2.99 9.65
CA SER A 245 0.72 -2.61 9.46
C SER A 245 0.72 -1.14 9.07
N ILE A 246 0.87 -0.85 7.78
CA ILE A 246 0.71 0.51 7.29
C ILE A 246 -0.75 0.88 7.52
N PRO A 247 -1.05 1.84 8.42
CA PRO A 247 -2.42 2.15 8.80
C PRO A 247 -3.06 3.03 7.71
N TRP A 248 -3.52 2.39 6.64
CA TRP A 248 -4.38 3.06 5.71
C TRP A 248 -5.75 3.28 6.37
N ARG A 249 -6.12 4.51 6.66
CA ARG A 249 -7.52 4.82 6.98
C ARG A 249 -8.35 4.48 5.74
N THR A 250 -9.17 3.48 5.87
CA THR A 250 -10.26 3.24 4.90
C THR A 250 -11.33 4.29 5.13
N PRO A 251 -11.79 5.01 4.08
CA PRO A 251 -12.92 5.91 4.19
C PRO A 251 -14.18 5.18 4.62
#